data_800e9334c8c81c790dd718212f4ad8ed
#
_entry.id   800e9334c8c81c790dd718212f4ad8ed
#
_cell.length_a   1.000
_cell.length_b   1.000
_cell.length_c   1.000
_cell.angle_alpha   90.00
_cell.angle_beta   90.00
_cell.angle_gamma   90.00
#
_symmetry.space_group_name_H-M   'P 1'
#
loop_
_entity.id
_entity.type
_entity.pdbx_description
1 polymer ?
#
loop_
_entity_poly.entity_id
_entity_poly.type
_entity_poly.pdbx_seq_one_letter_code
_entity_poly.pdbx_strand_id
1 'polypeptide(L)'
;MSMGISRKILLVEDDAFLSSLLKNRLLKESLEVVLAQDGEEAIKLLKNEKPNLILLDLILPKKSGFEVMEEIRSNPSLAVGEVPIIIISNLGQETDIKRGEELGAIEYFVKAKTSLDDLVQKIKSFLEKPKP
;
A
#
# COMPACT_ATOMS: atom_id res chain seq x y z
N MET A 1 -6.40 23.55 -15.91
CA MET A 1 -5.18 22.93 -15.45
C MET A 1 -5.29 22.52 -13.99
N SER A 2 -5.02 21.31 -13.72
CA SER A 2 -4.98 20.87 -12.35
C SER A 2 -3.81 21.51 -11.61
N MET A 3 -4.04 22.00 -10.45
CA MET A 3 -2.95 22.46 -9.59
C MET A 3 -2.11 21.30 -9.12
N GLY A 4 -2.45 20.10 -9.56
CA GLY A 4 -1.65 18.96 -9.28
C GLY A 4 -1.49 18.70 -7.81
N ILE A 5 -2.62 18.43 -7.12
CA ILE A 5 -2.48 17.89 -5.78
C ILE A 5 -1.74 16.58 -5.96
N SER A 6 -0.51 16.55 -5.49
CA SER A 6 0.31 15.37 -5.58
C SER A 6 -0.33 14.26 -4.75
N ARG A 7 -0.53 13.08 -5.36
CA ARG A 7 -1.03 11.93 -4.63
C ARG A 7 0.16 11.13 -4.14
N LYS A 8 0.11 10.77 -2.88
CA LYS A 8 1.24 10.10 -2.22
C LYS A 8 0.90 8.67 -1.89
N ILE A 9 1.79 7.75 -2.25
CA ILE A 9 1.65 6.33 -1.94
C ILE A 9 2.72 5.95 -0.94
N LEU A 10 2.32 5.28 0.13
CA LEU A 10 3.27 4.61 1.01
C LEU A 10 3.44 3.20 0.48
N LEU A 11 4.64 2.91 0.00
CA LEU A 11 5.00 1.59 -0.52
C LEU A 11 5.78 0.85 0.56
N VAL A 12 5.21 -0.25 1.05
CA VAL A 12 5.84 -1.06 2.09
C VAL A 12 6.31 -2.37 1.47
N GLU A 13 7.61 -2.47 1.21
CA GLU A 13 8.19 -3.58 0.47
C GLU A 13 9.66 -3.70 0.82
N ASP A 14 10.10 -4.89 1.24
CA ASP A 14 11.51 -5.10 1.61
C ASP A 14 12.39 -5.59 0.44
N ASP A 15 11.78 -6.07 -0.64
CA ASP A 15 12.52 -6.47 -1.83
C ASP A 15 12.98 -5.23 -2.58
N ALA A 16 14.30 -5.00 -2.58
CA ALA A 16 14.86 -3.77 -3.17
C ALA A 16 14.61 -3.66 -4.68
N PHE A 17 14.63 -4.79 -5.38
CA PHE A 17 14.40 -4.78 -6.83
C PHE A 17 12.95 -4.40 -7.14
N LEU A 18 12.01 -5.07 -6.48
CA LEU A 18 10.59 -4.82 -6.71
C LEU A 18 10.20 -3.41 -6.27
N SER A 19 10.71 -2.95 -5.13
CA SER A 19 10.36 -1.62 -4.65
C SER A 19 10.88 -0.54 -5.60
N SER A 20 12.08 -0.71 -6.16
CA SER A 20 12.61 0.23 -7.15
C SER A 20 11.76 0.24 -8.41
N LEU A 21 11.38 -0.94 -8.88
CA LEU A 21 10.58 -1.07 -10.08
C LEU A 21 9.22 -0.40 -9.92
N LEU A 22 8.55 -0.67 -8.81
CA LEU A 22 7.25 -0.07 -8.50
C LEU A 22 7.37 1.44 -8.33
N LYS A 23 8.37 1.87 -7.58
CA LYS A 23 8.58 3.31 -7.36
C LYS A 23 8.76 4.04 -8.68
N ASN A 24 9.61 3.52 -9.55
CA ASN A 24 9.86 4.17 -10.84
C ASN A 24 8.60 4.24 -11.70
N ARG A 25 7.81 3.17 -11.72
CA ARG A 25 6.56 3.15 -12.49
C ARG A 25 5.55 4.15 -11.93
N LEU A 26 5.43 4.23 -10.62
CA LEU A 26 4.48 5.15 -9.98
C LEU A 26 4.92 6.61 -10.16
N LEU A 27 6.22 6.87 -10.10
CA LEU A 27 6.72 8.22 -10.35
C LEU A 27 6.40 8.69 -11.77
N LYS A 28 6.42 7.78 -12.74
CA LYS A 28 6.05 8.12 -14.12
C LYS A 28 4.58 8.50 -14.25
N GLU A 29 3.76 8.07 -13.30
CA GLU A 29 2.34 8.44 -13.28
C GLU A 29 2.10 9.72 -12.48
N SER A 30 3.15 10.45 -12.16
CA SER A 30 3.09 11.70 -11.40
C SER A 30 2.65 11.50 -9.95
N LEU A 31 2.94 10.34 -9.39
CA LEU A 31 2.62 10.03 -8.01
C LEU A 31 3.88 10.19 -7.15
N GLU A 32 3.70 10.64 -5.91
CA GLU A 32 4.78 10.63 -4.94
C GLU A 32 4.82 9.25 -4.28
N VAL A 33 6.03 8.78 -3.99
CA VAL A 33 6.22 7.49 -3.35
C VAL A 33 7.13 7.63 -2.15
N VAL A 34 6.64 7.18 -0.99
CA VAL A 34 7.44 7.07 0.22
C VAL A 34 7.62 5.58 0.46
N LEU A 35 8.87 5.17 0.65
CA LEU A 35 9.20 3.75 0.78
C LEU A 35 9.47 3.38 2.23
N ALA A 36 8.84 2.31 2.70
CA ALA A 36 9.15 1.66 3.96
C ALA A 36 9.64 0.25 3.65
N GLN A 37 10.71 -0.17 4.28
CA GLN A 37 11.33 -1.47 4.03
C GLN A 37 10.93 -2.54 5.05
N ASP A 38 10.22 -2.14 6.09
CA ASP A 38 9.73 -3.07 7.09
C ASP A 38 8.48 -2.49 7.76
N GLY A 39 7.82 -3.31 8.55
CA GLY A 39 6.56 -2.91 9.16
C GLY A 39 6.68 -1.82 10.22
N GLU A 40 7.79 -1.78 10.94
CA GLU A 40 8.00 -0.73 11.94
C GLU A 40 8.20 0.63 11.27
N GLU A 41 8.99 0.65 10.20
CA GLU A 41 9.19 1.88 9.44
C GLU A 41 7.86 2.37 8.83
N ALA A 42 7.04 1.44 8.37
CA ALA A 42 5.73 1.80 7.83
C ALA A 42 4.88 2.54 8.86
N ILE A 43 4.82 2.04 10.09
CA ILE A 43 4.05 2.69 11.15
C ILE A 43 4.60 4.08 11.45
N LYS A 44 5.93 4.20 11.52
CA LYS A 44 6.56 5.51 11.75
C LYS A 44 6.19 6.52 10.66
N LEU A 45 6.27 6.09 9.41
CA LEU A 45 5.99 6.98 8.29
C LEU A 45 4.52 7.37 8.21
N LEU A 46 3.62 6.48 8.60
CA LEU A 46 2.19 6.79 8.61
C LEU A 46 1.85 7.99 9.51
N LYS A 47 2.59 8.15 10.59
CA LYS A 47 2.33 9.26 11.52
C LYS A 47 2.62 10.62 10.90
N ASN A 48 3.54 10.69 9.95
CA ASN A 48 4.02 11.94 9.40
C ASN A 48 3.65 12.20 7.95
N GLU A 49 3.53 11.13 7.14
CA GLU A 49 3.44 11.28 5.69
C GLU A 49 2.03 11.42 5.14
N LYS A 50 1.03 10.92 5.83
CA LYS A 50 -0.37 11.01 5.44
C LYS A 50 -0.60 10.59 3.98
N PRO A 51 -0.31 9.34 3.62
CA PRO A 51 -0.44 8.91 2.23
C PRO A 51 -1.90 8.84 1.80
N ASN A 52 -2.12 8.90 0.50
CA ASN A 52 -3.44 8.73 -0.10
C ASN A 52 -3.79 7.25 -0.33
N LEU A 53 -2.77 6.39 -0.35
CA LEU A 53 -2.94 4.96 -0.55
C LEU A 53 -1.73 4.24 0.03
N ILE A 54 -1.96 3.07 0.60
CA ILE A 54 -0.89 2.21 1.11
C ILE A 54 -0.81 0.97 0.24
N LEU A 55 0.36 0.70 -0.31
CA LEU A 55 0.63 -0.53 -1.05
C LEU A 55 1.51 -1.38 -0.14
N LEU A 56 0.99 -2.52 0.31
CA LEU A 56 1.54 -3.24 1.45
C LEU A 56 1.84 -4.69 1.13
N ASP A 57 3.09 -5.09 1.32
CA ASP A 57 3.44 -6.51 1.34
C ASP A 57 3.12 -7.07 2.73
N LEU A 58 2.79 -8.34 2.78
CA LEU A 58 2.49 -9.02 4.04
C LEU A 58 3.73 -9.64 4.67
N ILE A 59 4.69 -10.06 3.85
CA ILE A 59 5.91 -10.71 4.35
C ILE A 59 7.00 -9.65 4.50
N LEU A 60 7.14 -9.14 5.70
CA LEU A 60 8.07 -8.06 6.01
C LEU A 60 8.89 -8.37 7.24
N PRO A 61 10.12 -7.84 7.32
CA PRO A 61 10.89 -7.93 8.58
C PRO A 61 10.24 -7.11 9.69
N LYS A 62 10.57 -7.44 10.90
CA LYS A 62 10.21 -6.74 12.15
C LYS A 62 8.73 -6.80 12.48
N LYS A 63 7.88 -6.34 11.60
CA LYS A 63 6.44 -6.35 11.79
C LYS A 63 5.80 -6.72 10.45
N SER A 64 5.01 -7.79 10.43
CA SER A 64 4.37 -8.26 9.20
C SER A 64 3.33 -7.26 8.70
N GLY A 65 2.93 -7.40 7.44
CA GLY A 65 1.88 -6.55 6.90
C GLY A 65 0.56 -6.72 7.62
N PHE A 66 0.22 -7.94 8.04
CA PHE A 66 -0.99 -8.15 8.85
C PHE A 66 -0.91 -7.39 10.17
N GLU A 67 0.25 -7.42 10.82
CA GLU A 67 0.45 -6.68 12.07
C GLU A 67 0.33 -5.17 11.84
N VAL A 68 0.86 -4.68 10.72
CA VAL A 68 0.73 -3.27 10.36
C VAL A 68 -0.76 -2.91 10.24
N MET A 69 -1.54 -3.73 9.55
CA MET A 69 -2.97 -3.47 9.40
C MET A 69 -3.72 -3.51 10.73
N GLU A 70 -3.37 -4.47 11.58
CA GLU A 70 -3.97 -4.56 12.91
C GLU A 70 -3.66 -3.31 13.73
N GLU A 71 -2.45 -2.83 13.66
CA GLU A 71 -2.07 -1.62 14.39
C GLU A 71 -2.79 -0.38 13.87
N ILE A 72 -2.93 -0.26 12.57
CA ILE A 72 -3.70 0.83 11.96
C ILE A 72 -5.13 0.82 12.48
N ARG A 73 -5.74 -0.36 12.53
CA ARG A 73 -7.14 -0.50 12.99
C ARG A 73 -7.30 -0.18 14.46
N SER A 74 -6.31 -0.52 15.28
CA SER A 74 -6.43 -0.37 16.74
C SER A 74 -5.89 0.95 17.26
N ASN A 75 -5.27 1.78 16.41
CA ASN A 75 -4.62 3.01 16.86
C ASN A 75 -5.17 4.24 16.12
N PRO A 76 -6.21 4.88 16.67
CA PRO A 76 -6.81 6.06 16.02
C PRO A 76 -5.85 7.22 15.83
N SER A 77 -4.77 7.27 16.62
CA SER A 77 -3.81 8.38 16.52
C SER A 77 -3.00 8.33 15.23
N LEU A 78 -3.03 7.22 14.50
CA LEU A 78 -2.39 7.15 13.20
C LEU A 78 -3.16 7.94 12.14
N ALA A 79 -4.44 8.22 12.39
CA ALA A 79 -5.28 9.05 11.54
C ALA A 79 -5.33 8.61 10.07
N VAL A 80 -5.24 7.29 9.85
CA VAL A 80 -5.25 6.74 8.49
C VAL A 80 -6.38 5.73 8.30
N GLY A 81 -7.42 5.81 9.13
CA GLY A 81 -8.50 4.82 9.12
C GLY A 81 -9.22 4.69 7.78
N GLU A 82 -9.23 5.74 6.98
CA GLU A 82 -9.92 5.73 5.69
C GLU A 82 -8.99 5.59 4.50
N VAL A 83 -7.67 5.51 4.73
CA VAL A 83 -6.75 5.38 3.63
C VAL A 83 -6.87 3.98 3.04
N PRO A 84 -7.07 3.86 1.73
CA PRO A 84 -7.17 2.54 1.11
C PRO A 84 -5.86 1.78 1.19
N ILE A 85 -5.97 0.50 1.52
CA ILE A 85 -4.82 -0.40 1.57
C ILE A 85 -4.98 -1.44 0.48
N ILE A 86 -3.98 -1.52 -0.39
CA ILE A 86 -3.88 -2.58 -1.39
C ILE A 86 -2.76 -3.51 -0.97
N ILE A 87 -3.08 -4.79 -0.85
CA ILE A 87 -2.07 -5.79 -0.50
C ILE A 87 -1.45 -6.32 -1.79
N ILE A 88 -0.13 -6.45 -1.78
CA ILE A 88 0.58 -7.15 -2.84
C ILE A 88 1.58 -8.11 -2.19
N SER A 89 1.37 -9.41 -2.35
CA SER A 89 2.16 -10.41 -1.62
C SER A 89 2.19 -11.72 -2.38
N ASN A 90 3.18 -12.55 -2.05
CA ASN A 90 3.21 -13.92 -2.57
C ASN A 90 2.34 -14.88 -1.74
N LEU A 91 1.84 -14.44 -0.59
CA LEU A 91 0.87 -15.23 0.16
C LEU A 91 -0.45 -15.24 -0.62
N GLY A 92 -0.81 -16.39 -1.15
CA GLY A 92 -1.96 -16.50 -2.05
C GLY A 92 -3.03 -17.46 -1.62
N GLN A 93 -2.99 -17.99 -0.39
CA GLN A 93 -4.01 -18.91 0.08
C GLN A 93 -5.29 -18.15 0.43
N GLU A 94 -6.42 -18.85 0.31
CA GLU A 94 -7.72 -18.23 0.61
C GLU A 94 -7.78 -17.64 2.01
N THR A 95 -7.13 -18.29 2.99
CA THR A 95 -7.10 -17.79 4.36
C THR A 95 -6.36 -16.48 4.46
N ASP A 96 -5.29 -16.30 3.69
CA ASP A 96 -4.53 -15.04 3.68
C ASP A 96 -5.35 -13.93 3.05
N ILE A 97 -5.97 -14.22 1.93
CA ILE A 97 -6.79 -13.24 1.20
C ILE A 97 -7.96 -12.80 2.06
N LYS A 98 -8.63 -13.76 2.68
CA LYS A 98 -9.77 -13.46 3.54
C LYS A 98 -9.36 -12.60 4.74
N ARG A 99 -8.22 -12.92 5.37
CA ARG A 99 -7.72 -12.15 6.49
C ARG A 99 -7.42 -10.71 6.08
N GLY A 100 -6.81 -10.52 4.91
CA GLY A 100 -6.53 -9.19 4.40
C GLY A 100 -7.80 -8.39 4.19
N GLU A 101 -8.83 -9.02 3.60
CA GLU A 101 -10.11 -8.37 3.40
C GLU A 101 -10.78 -8.02 4.73
N GLU A 102 -10.74 -8.93 5.68
CA GLU A 102 -11.32 -8.69 7.01
C GLU A 102 -10.64 -7.53 7.73
N LEU A 103 -9.35 -7.36 7.50
CA LEU A 103 -8.60 -6.25 8.07
C LEU A 103 -8.77 -4.95 7.27
N GLY A 104 -9.54 -5.00 6.19
CA GLY A 104 -9.95 -3.80 5.48
C GLY A 104 -9.19 -3.48 4.21
N ALA A 105 -8.41 -4.43 3.68
CA ALA A 105 -7.79 -4.20 2.38
C ALA A 105 -8.86 -4.07 1.30
N ILE A 106 -8.68 -3.13 0.39
CA ILE A 106 -9.65 -2.92 -0.69
C ILE A 106 -9.34 -3.80 -1.90
N GLU A 107 -8.10 -4.27 -2.02
CA GLU A 107 -7.67 -5.19 -3.07
C GLU A 107 -6.55 -6.05 -2.55
N TYR A 108 -6.42 -7.22 -3.13
CA TYR A 108 -5.35 -8.17 -2.78
C TYR A 108 -4.77 -8.72 -4.07
N PHE A 109 -3.51 -8.44 -4.32
CA PHE A 109 -2.81 -8.96 -5.50
C PHE A 109 -1.77 -9.99 -5.08
N VAL A 110 -1.80 -11.15 -5.72
CA VAL A 110 -0.76 -12.15 -5.55
C VAL A 110 0.36 -11.81 -6.54
N LYS A 111 1.56 -11.56 -6.05
CA LYS A 111 2.69 -11.09 -6.88
C LYS A 111 2.90 -11.95 -8.12
N ALA A 112 2.89 -13.27 -7.95
CA ALA A 112 3.17 -14.18 -9.06
C ALA A 112 2.08 -14.21 -10.14
N LYS A 113 0.91 -13.65 -9.84
CA LYS A 113 -0.25 -13.68 -10.75
C LYS A 113 -0.64 -12.31 -11.27
N THR A 114 0.13 -11.28 -10.95
CA THR A 114 -0.28 -9.92 -11.25
C THR A 114 0.80 -9.22 -12.08
N SER A 115 0.40 -8.63 -13.20
CA SER A 115 1.33 -7.84 -13.98
C SER A 115 1.50 -6.47 -13.33
N LEU A 116 2.65 -5.86 -13.58
CA LEU A 116 2.93 -4.52 -13.08
C LEU A 116 1.94 -3.51 -13.65
N ASP A 117 1.60 -3.64 -14.93
CA ASP A 117 0.63 -2.74 -15.57
C ASP A 117 -0.74 -2.83 -14.91
N ASP A 118 -1.22 -4.05 -14.64
CA ASP A 118 -2.52 -4.22 -13.99
C ASP A 118 -2.54 -3.60 -12.59
N LEU A 119 -1.45 -3.77 -11.84
CA LEU A 119 -1.34 -3.19 -10.53
C LEU A 119 -1.38 -1.67 -10.59
N VAL A 120 -0.61 -1.08 -11.48
CA VAL A 120 -0.56 0.38 -11.64
C VAL A 120 -1.91 0.94 -12.06
N GLN A 121 -2.60 0.26 -12.98
CA GLN A 121 -3.93 0.70 -13.41
C GLN A 121 -4.92 0.67 -12.25
N LYS A 122 -4.86 -0.36 -11.43
CA LYS A 122 -5.76 -0.47 -10.28
C LYS A 122 -5.47 0.64 -9.26
N ILE A 123 -4.21 0.90 -8.99
CA ILE A 123 -3.83 1.99 -8.08
C ILE A 123 -4.38 3.31 -8.59
N LYS A 124 -4.20 3.60 -9.86
CA LYS A 124 -4.71 4.84 -10.45
C LYS A 124 -6.21 4.93 -10.33
N SER A 125 -6.92 3.82 -10.54
CA SER A 125 -8.37 3.84 -10.47
C SER A 125 -8.87 4.23 -9.08
N PHE A 126 -8.20 3.78 -8.04
CA PHE A 126 -8.58 4.15 -6.67
C PHE A 126 -8.25 5.60 -6.35
N LEU A 127 -7.14 6.10 -6.85
CA LEU A 127 -6.72 7.48 -6.57
C LEU A 127 -7.53 8.50 -7.35
N GLU A 128 -8.08 8.12 -8.49
CA GLU A 128 -8.85 9.01 -9.35
C GLU A 128 -10.34 9.03 -9.02
N LYS A 129 -10.80 8.13 -8.18
CA LYS A 129 -12.21 8.11 -7.82
C LYS A 129 -12.58 9.38 -7.08
N PRO A 130 -13.65 10.07 -7.52
CA PRO A 130 -14.13 11.20 -6.74
C PRO A 130 -14.67 10.72 -5.41
N LYS A 131 -14.48 11.52 -4.38
CA LYS A 131 -15.07 11.20 -3.09
C LYS A 131 -16.56 11.48 -3.17
N PRO A 132 -17.38 10.60 -2.58
CA PRO A 132 -18.81 10.83 -2.55
C PRO A 132 -19.20 12.08 -1.74
#